data_94eb10cfcc9c399a3be777632ce8aa8d
#
_entry.id   94eb10cfcc9c399a3be777632ce8aa8d
#
_cell.length_a   1.000
_cell.length_b   1.000
_cell.length_c   1.000
_cell.angle_alpha   90.00
_cell.angle_beta   90.00
_cell.angle_gamma   90.00
#
_symmetry.space_group_name_H-M   'P 1'
#
loop_
_entity.id
_entity.type
_entity.pdbx_description
1 polymer ?
#
loop_
_entity_poly.entity_id
_entity_poly.type
_entity_poly.pdbx_seq_one_letter_code
_entity_poly.pdbx_strand_id
1 'polypeptide(L)'
;MQERQVDIAIIGAGVVGLATALSLAPTGLQIALFDAQPKPSAGPQGTALNDWDRRVTALTPESIRFLKSLAAWSLIEESKRGGAYTDMLVWDSEGTGQIHFTATDLNIDSLGTIVESSLTTQALISATEASSNLSSHWGTRLESMDIEAESVRFTTSSGDTVIADMTIGADGGRSKSRELAGMRTREWRYGQNAIVATVRVQPHHSHACWQAFLPTGPLALLPLANDDLCSIVWSLDDALSDHWIQADHDAFVAGLNRALSGRGPQVLEVSERQMFPLIQCHAVDYYHGRFVLVGDAAHSIHPLAGQGINLGLSDAQTLGNEIVWAHQRGADWCSPQVFSRYERQRKGDNLGMMATMQAFKWGFGSKNPAVTLMRNIGLNSVDALPMAKRWFVQQAVGAK
;
A
#
# COMPACT_ATOMS: atom_id res chain seq x y z
N MET A 1 13.29 -11.30 32.14
CA MET A 1 14.05 -11.51 30.90
C MET A 1 13.94 -12.96 30.52
N GLN A 2 13.22 -13.25 29.44
CA GLN A 2 13.14 -14.60 28.89
C GLN A 2 13.95 -14.63 27.59
N GLU A 3 14.59 -15.77 27.30
CA GLU A 3 15.20 -16.04 26.03
C GLU A 3 14.22 -16.88 25.19
N ARG A 4 13.94 -16.45 23.97
CA ARG A 4 13.03 -17.12 23.04
C ARG A 4 13.79 -17.43 21.76
N GLN A 5 13.67 -18.66 21.30
CA GLN A 5 14.20 -19.08 20.02
C GLN A 5 13.03 -19.34 19.04
N VAL A 6 13.16 -18.85 17.82
CA VAL A 6 12.20 -19.04 16.72
C VAL A 6 12.97 -19.23 15.42
N ASP A 7 12.34 -19.85 14.42
CA ASP A 7 12.98 -19.96 13.11
C ASP A 7 12.95 -18.61 12.39
N ILE A 8 11.80 -17.91 12.41
CA ILE A 8 11.64 -16.61 11.75
C ILE A 8 11.01 -15.61 12.71
N ALA A 9 11.62 -14.44 12.84
CA ALA A 9 11.02 -13.28 13.49
C ALA A 9 10.59 -12.23 12.45
N ILE A 10 9.42 -11.64 12.62
CA ILE A 10 8.91 -10.56 11.75
C ILE A 10 8.67 -9.33 12.62
N ILE A 11 9.31 -8.22 12.27
CA ILE A 11 9.18 -6.95 12.98
C ILE A 11 8.17 -6.09 12.21
N GLY A 12 7.01 -5.85 12.82
CA GLY A 12 5.87 -5.17 12.24
C GLY A 12 4.74 -6.14 11.86
N ALA A 13 3.58 -6.01 12.53
CA ALA A 13 2.37 -6.78 12.27
C ALA A 13 1.29 -5.95 11.53
N GLY A 14 1.73 -5.11 10.59
CA GLY A 14 0.86 -4.48 9.60
C GLY A 14 0.47 -5.45 8.48
N VAL A 15 -0.27 -4.97 7.47
CA VAL A 15 -0.76 -5.77 6.34
C VAL A 15 0.35 -6.62 5.71
N VAL A 16 1.52 -6.03 5.45
CA VAL A 16 2.63 -6.72 4.76
C VAL A 16 3.30 -7.75 5.67
N GLY A 17 3.55 -7.42 6.95
CA GLY A 17 4.15 -8.35 7.90
C GLY A 17 3.27 -9.58 8.17
N LEU A 18 1.97 -9.37 8.38
CA LEU A 18 0.99 -10.44 8.56
C LEU A 18 0.88 -11.32 7.30
N ALA A 19 0.81 -10.69 6.12
CA ALA A 19 0.76 -11.42 4.85
C ALA A 19 2.05 -12.23 4.61
N THR A 20 3.22 -11.70 5.00
CA THR A 20 4.49 -12.41 4.94
C THR A 20 4.47 -13.63 5.87
N ALA A 21 4.03 -13.47 7.13
CA ALA A 21 3.91 -14.59 8.07
C ALA A 21 3.02 -15.70 7.52
N LEU A 22 1.84 -15.34 7.02
CA LEU A 22 0.89 -16.28 6.45
C LEU A 22 1.44 -16.98 5.20
N SER A 23 2.20 -16.29 4.35
CA SER A 23 2.82 -16.89 3.17
C SER A 23 3.89 -17.94 3.53
N LEU A 24 4.48 -17.82 4.71
CA LEU A 24 5.49 -18.74 5.25
C LEU A 24 4.88 -19.86 6.10
N ALA A 25 3.62 -19.74 6.56
CA ALA A 25 2.96 -20.73 7.41
C ALA A 25 3.02 -22.18 6.86
N PRO A 26 2.93 -22.42 5.52
CA PRO A 26 3.02 -23.77 4.95
C PRO A 26 4.38 -24.47 5.15
N THR A 27 5.41 -23.79 5.58
CA THR A 27 6.73 -24.39 5.91
C THR A 27 6.70 -25.19 7.21
N GLY A 28 5.77 -24.89 8.14
CA GLY A 28 5.74 -25.43 9.49
C GLY A 28 6.77 -24.81 10.43
N LEU A 29 7.61 -23.88 9.97
CA LEU A 29 8.57 -23.14 10.79
C LEU A 29 7.86 -22.33 11.87
N GLN A 30 8.50 -22.16 13.02
CA GLN A 30 7.99 -21.35 14.12
C GLN A 30 8.23 -19.86 13.82
N ILE A 31 7.17 -19.12 13.60
CA ILE A 31 7.23 -17.71 13.19
C ILE A 31 6.63 -16.84 14.29
N ALA A 32 7.38 -15.83 14.71
CA ALA A 32 6.93 -14.85 15.69
C ALA A 32 6.87 -13.44 15.09
N LEU A 33 5.70 -12.79 15.18
CA LEU A 33 5.51 -11.39 14.80
C LEU A 33 5.61 -10.50 16.04
N PHE A 34 6.29 -9.37 15.91
CA PHE A 34 6.46 -8.37 16.95
C PHE A 34 5.98 -7.01 16.44
N ASP A 35 5.06 -6.37 17.15
CA ASP A 35 4.60 -5.02 16.81
C ASP A 35 4.65 -4.09 18.02
N ALA A 36 5.17 -2.88 17.81
CA ALA A 36 5.25 -1.85 18.84
C ALA A 36 3.87 -1.32 19.27
N GLN A 37 2.86 -1.44 18.42
CA GLN A 37 1.50 -1.03 18.71
C GLN A 37 0.70 -2.14 19.40
N PRO A 38 -0.30 -1.78 20.19
CA PRO A 38 -1.24 -2.76 20.72
C PRO A 38 -2.02 -3.44 19.58
N LYS A 39 -2.54 -4.63 19.83
CA LYS A 39 -3.41 -5.32 18.87
C LYS A 39 -4.54 -4.39 18.45
N PRO A 40 -4.78 -4.19 17.14
CA PRO A 40 -5.89 -3.38 16.67
C PRO A 40 -7.22 -3.89 17.24
N SER A 41 -8.10 -2.98 17.64
CA SER A 41 -9.48 -3.30 18.00
C SER A 41 -10.25 -3.87 16.81
N ALA A 42 -11.47 -4.31 17.05
CA ALA A 42 -12.37 -4.81 15.99
C ALA A 42 -12.41 -3.85 14.79
N GLY A 43 -12.53 -4.43 13.60
CA GLY A 43 -12.59 -3.68 12.36
C GLY A 43 -13.73 -2.66 12.31
N PRO A 44 -13.79 -1.84 11.27
CA PRO A 44 -14.76 -0.76 11.14
C PRO A 44 -16.19 -1.32 11.12
N GLN A 45 -17.10 -0.63 11.80
CA GLN A 45 -18.52 -1.02 11.91
C GLN A 45 -19.39 0.21 11.62
N GLY A 46 -20.63 -0.05 11.18
CA GLY A 46 -21.60 1.01 10.86
C GLY A 46 -21.54 1.46 9.40
N THR A 47 -22.44 2.37 9.04
CA THR A 47 -22.64 2.86 7.65
C THR A 47 -22.67 4.38 7.56
N ALA A 48 -22.58 5.08 8.70
CA ALA A 48 -22.51 6.53 8.70
C ALA A 48 -21.16 7.02 8.11
N LEU A 49 -21.10 8.26 7.67
CA LEU A 49 -19.95 8.86 7.01
C LEU A 49 -18.64 8.71 7.80
N ASN A 50 -18.70 8.83 9.13
CA ASN A 50 -17.53 8.71 10.02
C ASN A 50 -17.23 7.27 10.47
N ASP A 51 -18.05 6.29 10.10
CA ASP A 51 -17.84 4.87 10.45
C ASP A 51 -16.87 4.16 9.51
N TRP A 52 -16.44 4.83 8.46
CA TRP A 52 -15.48 4.33 7.50
C TRP A 52 -14.06 4.73 7.88
N ASP A 53 -13.13 3.79 7.69
CA ASP A 53 -11.70 4.10 7.87
C ASP A 53 -11.27 5.15 6.84
N ARG A 54 -10.58 6.18 7.32
CA ARG A 54 -10.04 7.24 6.45
C ARG A 54 -8.95 6.74 5.52
N ARG A 55 -8.27 5.66 5.90
CA ARG A 55 -7.26 5.00 5.08
C ARG A 55 -7.84 3.79 4.39
N VAL A 56 -7.88 3.87 3.07
CA VAL A 56 -8.29 2.78 2.21
C VAL A 56 -7.16 2.38 1.27
N THR A 57 -7.26 1.20 0.71
CA THR A 57 -6.34 0.68 -0.31
C THR A 57 -7.14 0.23 -1.51
N ALA A 58 -6.70 0.62 -2.69
CA ALA A 58 -7.16 0.05 -3.95
C ALA A 58 -6.41 -1.27 -4.18
N LEU A 59 -6.97 -2.38 -3.73
CA LEU A 59 -6.39 -3.70 -3.92
C LEU A 59 -6.55 -4.15 -5.37
N THR A 60 -5.44 -4.52 -6.00
CA THR A 60 -5.44 -5.06 -7.36
C THR A 60 -5.99 -6.50 -7.38
N PRO A 61 -6.46 -6.99 -8.53
CA PRO A 61 -6.89 -8.38 -8.67
C PRO A 61 -5.81 -9.40 -8.26
N GLU A 62 -4.52 -9.07 -8.46
CA GLU A 62 -3.40 -9.92 -8.02
C GLU A 62 -3.29 -9.95 -6.50
N SER A 63 -3.34 -8.79 -5.84
CA SER A 63 -3.33 -8.69 -4.37
C SER A 63 -4.52 -9.41 -3.75
N ILE A 64 -5.71 -9.32 -4.37
CA ILE A 64 -6.90 -10.04 -3.93
C ILE A 64 -6.70 -11.56 -4.05
N ARG A 65 -6.13 -12.05 -5.17
CA ARG A 65 -5.81 -13.48 -5.32
C ARG A 65 -4.82 -13.95 -4.26
N PHE A 66 -3.81 -13.13 -3.95
CA PHE A 66 -2.86 -13.46 -2.89
C PHE A 66 -3.54 -13.51 -1.52
N LEU A 67 -4.37 -12.51 -1.15
CA LEU A 67 -5.13 -12.53 0.11
C LEU A 67 -6.10 -13.71 0.20
N LYS A 68 -6.69 -14.14 -0.93
CA LYS A 68 -7.49 -15.38 -1.00
C LYS A 68 -6.65 -16.62 -0.69
N SER A 69 -5.44 -16.72 -1.22
CA SER A 69 -4.54 -17.84 -0.95
C SER A 69 -4.07 -17.89 0.52
N LEU A 70 -4.10 -16.77 1.23
CA LEU A 70 -3.81 -16.65 2.66
C LEU A 70 -5.04 -16.86 3.56
N ALA A 71 -6.19 -17.24 3.01
CA ALA A 71 -7.48 -17.36 3.71
C ALA A 71 -7.95 -16.06 4.42
N ALA A 72 -7.43 -14.90 4.01
CA ALA A 72 -7.77 -13.61 4.61
C ALA A 72 -8.91 -12.88 3.88
N TRP A 73 -9.22 -13.24 2.63
CA TRP A 73 -10.18 -12.49 1.83
C TRP A 73 -11.64 -12.74 2.21
N SER A 74 -11.99 -13.91 2.71
CA SER A 74 -13.38 -14.28 3.09
C SER A 74 -13.99 -13.30 4.09
N LEU A 75 -13.24 -12.88 5.11
CA LEU A 75 -13.70 -11.91 6.10
C LEU A 75 -14.03 -10.55 5.45
N ILE A 76 -13.24 -10.13 4.45
CA ILE A 76 -13.49 -8.89 3.71
C ILE A 76 -14.78 -9.03 2.88
N GLU A 77 -14.99 -10.16 2.20
CA GLU A 77 -16.23 -10.43 1.44
C GLU A 77 -17.47 -10.48 2.34
N GLU A 78 -17.38 -11.16 3.47
CA GLU A 78 -18.46 -11.27 4.45
C GLU A 78 -18.85 -9.91 5.07
N SER A 79 -17.90 -9.02 5.24
CA SER A 79 -18.15 -7.67 5.77
C SER A 79 -19.00 -6.81 4.84
N LYS A 80 -19.05 -7.11 3.55
CA LYS A 80 -19.71 -6.33 2.48
C LYS A 80 -19.23 -4.88 2.42
N ARG A 81 -17.97 -4.61 2.84
CA ARG A 81 -17.38 -3.28 2.86
C ARG A 81 -16.35 -3.06 1.74
N GLY A 82 -16.14 -4.04 0.86
CA GLY A 82 -15.30 -3.90 -0.32
C GLY A 82 -16.02 -3.17 -1.45
N GLY A 83 -15.51 -2.02 -1.89
CA GLY A 83 -16.00 -1.25 -3.03
C GLY A 83 -15.29 -1.68 -4.33
N ALA A 84 -15.84 -2.66 -5.05
CA ALA A 84 -15.31 -3.04 -6.35
C ALA A 84 -15.52 -1.90 -7.36
N TYR A 85 -14.51 -1.63 -8.21
CA TYR A 85 -14.63 -0.63 -9.26
C TYR A 85 -14.30 -1.20 -10.63
N THR A 86 -15.11 -0.81 -11.61
CA THR A 86 -15.03 -1.27 -13.00
C THR A 86 -14.45 -0.23 -13.93
N ASP A 87 -14.46 1.03 -13.49
CA ASP A 87 -14.07 2.19 -14.29
C ASP A 87 -13.07 3.06 -13.54
N MET A 88 -12.12 3.63 -14.28
CA MET A 88 -11.17 4.61 -13.76
C MET A 88 -11.00 5.74 -14.77
N LEU A 89 -11.42 6.93 -14.37
CA LEU A 89 -11.31 8.15 -15.16
C LEU A 89 -10.17 9.01 -14.61
N VAL A 90 -9.21 9.30 -15.46
CA VAL A 90 -8.03 10.11 -15.13
C VAL A 90 -7.97 11.30 -16.07
N TRP A 91 -7.76 12.51 -15.56
CA TRP A 91 -7.66 13.71 -16.41
C TRP A 91 -6.65 14.72 -15.87
N ASP A 92 -6.20 15.56 -16.80
CA ASP A 92 -5.43 16.77 -16.53
C ASP A 92 -6.38 17.94 -16.24
N SER A 93 -6.26 18.59 -15.09
CA SER A 93 -7.12 19.73 -14.73
C SER A 93 -6.82 21.00 -15.52
N GLU A 94 -5.62 21.13 -16.09
CA GLU A 94 -5.19 22.30 -16.89
C GLU A 94 -5.28 22.07 -18.39
N GLY A 95 -5.73 20.88 -18.81
CA GLY A 95 -5.72 20.51 -20.21
C GLY A 95 -6.93 19.69 -20.66
N THR A 96 -6.82 19.17 -21.87
CA THR A 96 -7.84 18.30 -22.51
C THR A 96 -7.48 16.82 -22.40
N GLY A 97 -6.32 16.50 -21.79
CA GLY A 97 -5.83 15.12 -21.68
C GLY A 97 -6.69 14.33 -20.68
N GLN A 98 -7.19 13.20 -21.13
CA GLN A 98 -7.92 12.26 -20.28
C GLN A 98 -7.69 10.81 -20.73
N ILE A 99 -7.88 9.88 -19.82
CA ILE A 99 -7.90 8.45 -20.10
C ILE A 99 -9.05 7.83 -19.32
N HIS A 100 -9.82 6.98 -19.97
CA HIS A 100 -10.85 6.18 -19.32
C HIS A 100 -10.51 4.70 -19.45
N PHE A 101 -10.20 4.06 -18.33
CA PHE A 101 -9.95 2.63 -18.25
C PHE A 101 -11.21 1.91 -17.80
N THR A 102 -11.52 0.77 -18.42
CA THR A 102 -12.65 -0.06 -18.03
C THR A 102 -12.21 -1.51 -17.80
N ALA A 103 -12.89 -2.23 -16.91
CA ALA A 103 -12.65 -3.65 -16.68
C ALA A 103 -12.88 -4.48 -17.97
N THR A 104 -13.80 -4.03 -18.82
CA THR A 104 -14.09 -4.64 -20.12
C THR A 104 -12.92 -4.54 -21.10
N ASP A 105 -12.08 -3.50 -21.02
CA ASP A 105 -10.89 -3.37 -21.86
C ASP A 105 -9.90 -4.54 -21.66
N LEU A 106 -9.91 -5.15 -20.46
CA LEU A 106 -9.08 -6.29 -20.08
C LEU A 106 -9.84 -7.63 -20.04
N ASN A 107 -11.14 -7.61 -20.23
CA ASN A 107 -12.01 -8.78 -20.06
C ASN A 107 -11.92 -9.37 -18.63
N ILE A 108 -11.98 -8.51 -17.61
CA ILE A 108 -12.00 -8.85 -16.18
C ILE A 108 -13.26 -8.28 -15.52
N ASP A 109 -13.66 -8.82 -14.38
CA ASP A 109 -14.88 -8.40 -13.67
C ASP A 109 -14.72 -7.03 -13.00
N SER A 110 -13.52 -6.69 -12.53
CA SER A 110 -13.21 -5.41 -11.89
C SER A 110 -11.75 -5.02 -12.06
N LEU A 111 -11.45 -3.73 -12.07
CA LEU A 111 -10.08 -3.20 -12.05
C LEU A 111 -9.42 -3.36 -10.67
N GLY A 112 -10.22 -3.52 -9.63
CA GLY A 112 -9.79 -3.71 -8.25
C GLY A 112 -10.92 -3.51 -7.26
N THR A 113 -10.57 -3.53 -5.97
CA THR A 113 -11.52 -3.30 -4.88
C THR A 113 -10.91 -2.33 -3.86
N ILE A 114 -11.66 -1.30 -3.53
CA ILE A 114 -11.31 -0.36 -2.46
C ILE A 114 -11.68 -1.02 -1.12
N VAL A 115 -10.69 -1.22 -0.26
CA VAL A 115 -10.87 -1.85 1.05
C VAL A 115 -10.23 -0.98 2.13
N GLU A 116 -10.89 -0.86 3.25
CA GLU A 116 -10.38 -0.18 4.43
C GLU A 116 -9.12 -0.89 4.96
N SER A 117 -8.12 -0.10 5.32
CA SER A 117 -6.83 -0.64 5.77
C SER A 117 -6.96 -1.43 7.08
N SER A 118 -7.82 -0.98 7.99
CA SER A 118 -8.12 -1.67 9.25
C SER A 118 -8.82 -3.01 9.01
N LEU A 119 -9.76 -3.08 8.06
CA LEU A 119 -10.45 -4.33 7.69
C LEU A 119 -9.48 -5.35 7.10
N THR A 120 -8.60 -4.92 6.20
CA THR A 120 -7.56 -5.78 5.63
C THR A 120 -6.62 -6.32 6.72
N THR A 121 -6.21 -5.46 7.65
CA THR A 121 -5.38 -5.87 8.80
C THR A 121 -6.11 -6.87 9.68
N GLN A 122 -7.38 -6.63 10.01
CA GLN A 122 -8.19 -7.52 10.83
C GLN A 122 -8.36 -8.91 10.19
N ALA A 123 -8.59 -8.95 8.88
CA ALA A 123 -8.71 -10.20 8.14
C ALA A 123 -7.41 -11.03 8.19
N LEU A 124 -6.26 -10.38 8.05
CA LEU A 124 -4.96 -11.03 8.18
C LEU A 124 -4.64 -11.46 9.61
N ILE A 125 -5.01 -10.69 10.63
CA ILE A 125 -4.88 -11.08 12.04
C ILE A 125 -5.69 -12.35 12.31
N SER A 126 -6.95 -12.39 11.86
CA SER A 126 -7.82 -13.56 12.04
C SER A 126 -7.23 -14.82 11.39
N ALA A 127 -6.70 -14.70 10.17
CA ALA A 127 -6.03 -15.81 9.49
C ALA A 127 -4.73 -16.24 10.23
N THR A 128 -3.97 -15.28 10.77
CA THR A 128 -2.74 -15.56 11.54
C THR A 128 -3.06 -16.32 12.82
N GLU A 129 -4.10 -15.94 13.54
CA GLU A 129 -4.54 -16.59 14.78
C GLU A 129 -5.07 -18.02 14.57
N ALA A 130 -5.51 -18.34 13.37
CA ALA A 130 -5.91 -19.69 12.98
C ALA A 130 -4.72 -20.63 12.69
N SER A 131 -3.50 -20.10 12.60
CA SER A 131 -2.30 -20.87 12.24
C SER A 131 -1.51 -21.27 13.49
N SER A 132 -1.26 -22.54 13.70
CA SER A 132 -0.65 -23.07 14.94
C SER A 132 0.85 -22.77 15.09
N ASN A 133 1.55 -22.46 14.00
CA ASN A 133 2.98 -22.15 13.99
C ASN A 133 3.28 -20.64 13.92
N LEU A 134 2.25 -19.79 14.00
CA LEU A 134 2.38 -18.35 14.06
C LEU A 134 2.05 -17.83 15.45
N SER A 135 2.86 -16.91 15.97
CA SER A 135 2.60 -16.21 17.24
C SER A 135 2.76 -14.70 17.06
N SER A 136 1.89 -13.91 17.72
CA SER A 136 1.92 -12.45 17.62
C SER A 136 2.14 -11.81 18.98
N HIS A 137 3.11 -10.90 19.07
CA HIS A 137 3.54 -10.18 20.28
C HIS A 137 3.27 -8.69 20.08
N TRP A 138 2.07 -8.27 20.46
CA TRP A 138 1.61 -6.89 20.36
C TRP A 138 2.13 -6.04 21.53
N GLY A 139 2.31 -4.73 21.28
CA GLY A 139 2.86 -3.80 22.28
C GLY A 139 4.35 -4.03 22.57
N THR A 140 5.04 -4.77 21.70
CA THR A 140 6.43 -5.19 21.90
C THR A 140 7.32 -4.49 20.89
N ARG A 141 8.10 -3.50 21.38
CA ARG A 141 9.01 -2.70 20.55
C ARG A 141 10.39 -3.35 20.48
N LEU A 142 11.02 -3.25 19.32
CA LEU A 142 12.42 -3.61 19.10
C LEU A 142 13.34 -2.51 19.67
N GLU A 143 14.30 -2.89 20.53
CA GLU A 143 15.24 -1.95 21.17
C GLU A 143 16.65 -2.06 20.59
N SER A 144 17.18 -3.27 20.44
CA SER A 144 18.49 -3.52 19.84
C SER A 144 18.45 -4.71 18.91
N MET A 145 19.39 -4.80 17.99
CA MET A 145 19.50 -5.93 17.06
C MET A 145 20.95 -6.13 16.65
N ASP A 146 21.40 -7.38 16.72
CA ASP A 146 22.70 -7.85 16.26
C ASP A 146 22.50 -8.94 15.20
N ILE A 147 23.12 -8.76 14.05
CA ILE A 147 23.04 -9.71 12.93
C ILE A 147 24.33 -10.55 12.97
N GLU A 148 24.18 -11.81 13.35
CA GLU A 148 25.26 -12.79 13.45
C GLU A 148 25.36 -13.62 12.16
N ALA A 149 26.36 -14.49 12.05
CA ALA A 149 26.55 -15.32 10.85
C ALA A 149 25.38 -16.28 10.61
N GLU A 150 24.84 -16.89 11.68
CA GLU A 150 23.82 -17.94 11.61
C GLU A 150 22.48 -17.54 12.23
N SER A 151 22.38 -16.35 12.83
CA SER A 151 21.16 -15.89 13.51
C SER A 151 21.05 -14.38 13.53
N VAL A 152 19.89 -13.89 13.93
CA VAL A 152 19.67 -12.50 14.34
C VAL A 152 19.22 -12.51 15.79
N ARG A 153 19.93 -11.80 16.65
CA ARG A 153 19.60 -11.62 18.05
C ARG A 153 19.07 -10.21 18.26
N PHE A 154 17.95 -10.07 18.95
CA PHE A 154 17.43 -8.75 19.30
C PHE A 154 16.80 -8.73 20.69
N THR A 155 16.74 -7.54 21.28
CA THR A 155 16.05 -7.30 22.54
C THR A 155 14.76 -6.51 22.31
N THR A 156 13.78 -6.75 23.16
CA THR A 156 12.48 -6.12 23.11
C THR A 156 12.28 -5.17 24.29
N SER A 157 11.31 -4.26 24.20
CA SER A 157 10.95 -3.34 25.28
C SER A 157 10.47 -4.00 26.57
N SER A 158 10.10 -5.30 26.55
CA SER A 158 9.84 -6.11 27.74
C SER A 158 11.12 -6.63 28.41
N GLY A 159 12.28 -6.42 27.79
CA GLY A 159 13.57 -6.92 28.25
C GLY A 159 13.84 -8.38 27.85
N ASP A 160 13.01 -8.96 27.01
CA ASP A 160 13.22 -10.32 26.51
C ASP A 160 14.20 -10.31 25.33
N THR A 161 15.00 -11.38 25.24
CA THR A 161 15.90 -11.62 24.11
C THR A 161 15.28 -12.63 23.16
N VAL A 162 15.27 -12.31 21.88
CA VAL A 162 14.80 -13.21 20.81
C VAL A 162 15.99 -13.56 19.92
N ILE A 163 16.11 -14.84 19.60
CA ILE A 163 17.08 -15.39 18.65
C ILE A 163 16.29 -16.03 17.52
N ALA A 164 16.53 -15.59 16.29
CA ALA A 164 15.88 -16.11 15.10
C ALA A 164 16.91 -16.51 14.04
N ASP A 165 16.69 -17.61 13.32
CA ASP A 165 17.55 -17.98 12.20
C ASP A 165 17.48 -16.93 11.09
N MET A 166 16.33 -16.22 10.98
CA MET A 166 16.10 -15.11 10.06
C MET A 166 15.18 -14.08 10.69
N THR A 167 15.40 -12.79 10.40
CA THR A 167 14.49 -11.71 10.79
C THR A 167 14.03 -10.92 9.56
N ILE A 168 12.74 -10.59 9.52
CA ILE A 168 12.12 -9.81 8.44
C ILE A 168 11.66 -8.47 9.01
N GLY A 169 12.12 -7.37 8.42
CA GLY A 169 11.68 -6.01 8.72
C GLY A 169 10.46 -5.62 7.86
N ALA A 170 9.31 -5.46 8.52
CA ALA A 170 8.02 -5.07 7.94
C ALA A 170 7.37 -3.90 8.70
N ASP A 171 8.18 -3.10 9.42
CA ASP A 171 7.77 -2.06 10.37
C ASP A 171 7.57 -0.68 9.74
N GLY A 172 7.30 -0.65 8.44
CA GLY A 172 6.85 0.52 7.70
C GLY A 172 7.95 1.51 7.31
N GLY A 173 7.57 2.65 6.74
CA GLY A 173 8.53 3.60 6.13
C GLY A 173 9.55 4.18 7.12
N ARG A 174 9.21 4.31 8.41
CA ARG A 174 10.11 4.74 9.49
C ARG A 174 10.71 3.52 10.23
N SER A 175 11.09 2.51 9.48
CA SER A 175 11.55 1.22 10.01
C SER A 175 12.71 1.36 10.99
N LYS A 176 12.45 0.99 12.25
CA LYS A 176 13.47 0.91 13.29
C LYS A 176 14.36 -0.31 13.10
N SER A 177 13.80 -1.42 12.62
CA SER A 177 14.55 -2.64 12.32
C SER A 177 15.61 -2.41 11.23
N ARG A 178 15.25 -1.68 10.17
CA ARG A 178 16.18 -1.25 9.11
C ARG A 178 17.31 -0.37 9.66
N GLU A 179 16.97 0.61 10.53
CA GLU A 179 17.94 1.50 11.18
C GLU A 179 18.93 0.69 12.01
N LEU A 180 18.43 -0.22 12.87
CA LEU A 180 19.27 -1.06 13.73
C LEU A 180 20.14 -2.04 12.95
N ALA A 181 19.65 -2.51 11.78
CA ALA A 181 20.45 -3.32 10.85
C ALA A 181 21.53 -2.51 10.11
N GLY A 182 21.63 -1.19 10.31
CA GLY A 182 22.60 -0.33 9.63
C GLY A 182 22.38 -0.22 8.11
N MET A 183 21.18 -0.55 7.61
CA MET A 183 20.88 -0.56 6.19
C MET A 183 20.63 0.85 5.66
N ARG A 184 21.30 1.20 4.57
CA ARG A 184 21.23 2.54 3.98
C ARG A 184 19.95 2.72 3.18
N THR A 185 19.42 3.96 3.21
CA THR A 185 18.28 4.39 2.41
C THR A 185 18.62 5.59 1.55
N ARG A 186 17.84 5.74 0.49
CA ARG A 186 17.72 6.99 -0.27
C ARG A 186 16.35 7.57 0.03
N GLU A 187 16.31 8.77 0.55
CA GLU A 187 15.06 9.45 0.92
C GLU A 187 14.89 10.74 0.14
N TRP A 188 13.67 10.98 -0.30
CA TRP A 188 13.24 12.24 -0.91
C TRP A 188 11.93 12.70 -0.29
N ARG A 189 11.91 13.92 0.15
CA ARG A 189 10.67 14.57 0.55
C ARG A 189 10.02 15.20 -0.68
N TYR A 190 8.75 14.92 -0.87
CA TYR A 190 8.00 15.53 -1.96
C TYR A 190 7.62 16.99 -1.69
N GLY A 191 7.68 17.47 -0.44
CA GLY A 191 7.15 18.78 -0.01
C GLY A 191 5.63 18.81 -0.13
N GLN A 192 4.99 17.66 0.06
CA GLN A 192 3.56 17.45 -0.09
C GLN A 192 3.02 16.58 1.04
N ASN A 193 1.74 16.80 1.37
CA ASN A 193 0.97 15.95 2.26
C ASN A 193 -0.25 15.41 1.51
N ALA A 194 -0.76 14.25 1.94
CA ALA A 194 -2.05 13.72 1.50
C ALA A 194 -3.11 13.98 2.58
N ILE A 195 -4.20 14.63 2.21
CA ILE A 195 -5.41 14.70 3.03
C ILE A 195 -6.33 13.57 2.61
N VAL A 196 -6.77 12.78 3.57
CA VAL A 196 -7.71 11.66 3.37
C VAL A 196 -8.98 11.88 4.19
N ALA A 197 -10.11 11.52 3.63
CA ALA A 197 -11.42 11.58 4.28
C ALA A 197 -12.42 10.72 3.51
N THR A 198 -13.55 10.41 4.12
CA THR A 198 -14.72 9.87 3.43
C THR A 198 -15.64 11.01 3.04
N VAL A 199 -16.21 10.96 1.85
CA VAL A 199 -17.14 11.97 1.32
C VAL A 199 -18.44 11.32 0.84
N ARG A 200 -19.55 12.05 1.02
CA ARG A 200 -20.82 11.71 0.38
C ARG A 200 -20.92 12.39 -0.97
N VAL A 201 -21.37 11.66 -1.97
CA VAL A 201 -21.41 12.12 -3.36
C VAL A 201 -22.79 11.96 -4.00
N GLN A 202 -23.09 12.81 -4.99
CA GLN A 202 -24.30 12.74 -5.81
C GLN A 202 -23.97 13.17 -7.26
N PRO A 203 -24.42 12.46 -8.32
CA PRO A 203 -25.07 11.15 -8.27
C PRO A 203 -24.16 10.07 -7.67
N HIS A 204 -24.66 8.85 -7.50
CA HIS A 204 -23.89 7.70 -7.03
C HIS A 204 -22.63 7.50 -7.88
N HIS A 205 -21.57 6.95 -7.25
CA HIS A 205 -20.26 6.79 -7.91
C HIS A 205 -20.22 5.75 -9.03
N SER A 206 -21.28 4.96 -9.24
CA SER A 206 -21.41 3.98 -10.34
C SER A 206 -20.18 3.06 -10.50
N HIS A 207 -19.56 2.66 -9.39
CA HIS A 207 -18.34 1.82 -9.35
C HIS A 207 -17.15 2.40 -10.13
N ALA A 208 -17.04 3.71 -10.23
CA ALA A 208 -15.94 4.39 -10.91
C ALA A 208 -14.99 5.07 -9.91
N CYS A 209 -13.69 5.00 -10.21
CA CYS A 209 -12.65 5.84 -9.60
C CYS A 209 -12.46 7.10 -10.45
N TRP A 210 -12.26 8.25 -9.82
CA TRP A 210 -11.91 9.49 -10.48
C TRP A 210 -10.59 10.00 -9.97
N GLN A 211 -9.72 10.45 -10.88
CA GLN A 211 -8.45 11.03 -10.52
C GLN A 211 -8.15 12.28 -11.35
N ALA A 212 -8.18 13.44 -10.70
CA ALA A 212 -7.74 14.69 -11.25
C ALA A 212 -6.25 14.91 -10.98
N PHE A 213 -5.45 15.17 -12.00
CA PHE A 213 -4.11 15.68 -11.83
C PHE A 213 -4.15 17.22 -11.82
N LEU A 214 -3.96 17.80 -10.64
CA LEU A 214 -3.92 19.24 -10.40
C LEU A 214 -2.45 19.71 -10.36
N PRO A 215 -2.14 20.99 -10.63
CA PRO A 215 -0.79 21.53 -10.47
C PRO A 215 -0.21 21.39 -9.07
N THR A 216 -1.10 21.33 -8.05
CA THR A 216 -0.77 21.21 -6.62
C THR A 216 -0.62 19.77 -6.14
N GLY A 217 -0.94 18.80 -7.00
CA GLY A 217 -0.94 17.37 -6.71
C GLY A 217 -2.27 16.69 -7.06
N PRO A 218 -2.31 15.37 -7.16
CA PRO A 218 -3.50 14.63 -7.56
C PRO A 218 -4.59 14.62 -6.48
N LEU A 219 -5.86 14.65 -6.94
CA LEU A 219 -7.05 14.34 -6.14
C LEU A 219 -7.69 13.08 -6.70
N ALA A 220 -7.86 12.06 -5.87
CA ALA A 220 -8.57 10.84 -6.21
C ALA A 220 -9.87 10.73 -5.40
N LEU A 221 -10.96 10.24 -6.06
CA LEU A 221 -12.17 9.74 -5.44
C LEU A 221 -12.22 8.24 -5.68
N LEU A 222 -12.33 7.47 -4.60
CA LEU A 222 -12.27 6.02 -4.59
C LEU A 222 -13.62 5.48 -4.08
N PRO A 223 -14.40 4.73 -4.88
CA PRO A 223 -15.73 4.28 -4.50
C PRO A 223 -15.68 3.29 -3.36
N LEU A 224 -16.47 3.50 -2.32
CA LEU A 224 -16.68 2.57 -1.23
C LEU A 224 -17.80 1.58 -1.56
N ALA A 225 -18.09 0.65 -0.67
CA ALA A 225 -19.18 -0.30 -0.87
C ALA A 225 -20.58 0.35 -0.87
N ASN A 226 -20.73 1.50 -0.21
CA ASN A 226 -21.93 2.32 -0.27
C ASN A 226 -21.89 3.19 -1.52
N ASP A 227 -22.91 3.12 -2.36
CA ASP A 227 -22.98 3.79 -3.68
C ASP A 227 -22.87 5.32 -3.63
N ASP A 228 -23.20 5.93 -2.49
CA ASP A 228 -23.12 7.37 -2.26
C ASP A 228 -21.86 7.81 -1.50
N LEU A 229 -20.95 6.90 -1.18
CA LEU A 229 -19.71 7.20 -0.45
C LEU A 229 -18.46 6.94 -1.26
N CYS A 230 -17.53 7.88 -1.20
CA CYS A 230 -16.17 7.71 -1.71
C CYS A 230 -15.15 8.04 -0.62
N SER A 231 -14.00 7.39 -0.66
CA SER A 231 -12.81 7.88 0.03
C SER A 231 -12.06 8.84 -0.88
N ILE A 232 -11.55 9.95 -0.33
CA ILE A 232 -10.68 10.87 -1.06
C ILE A 232 -9.22 10.72 -0.62
N VAL A 233 -8.32 10.91 -1.59
CA VAL A 233 -6.90 11.13 -1.35
C VAL A 233 -6.49 12.38 -2.12
N TRP A 234 -6.29 13.49 -1.40
CA TRP A 234 -5.89 14.76 -1.99
C TRP A 234 -4.46 15.09 -1.62
N SER A 235 -3.55 14.93 -2.57
CA SER A 235 -2.14 15.30 -2.41
C SER A 235 -1.99 16.79 -2.70
N LEU A 236 -1.33 17.50 -1.80
CA LEU A 236 -1.18 18.97 -1.83
C LEU A 236 0.21 19.37 -1.37
N ASP A 237 0.74 20.46 -1.89
CA ASP A 237 1.95 21.09 -1.37
C ASP A 237 1.74 21.51 0.11
N ASP A 238 2.80 21.49 0.92
CA ASP A 238 2.73 21.65 2.39
C ASP A 238 1.87 22.85 2.81
N ALA A 239 2.10 24.05 2.24
CA ALA A 239 1.34 25.24 2.59
C ALA A 239 -0.16 25.16 2.29
N LEU A 240 -0.54 24.46 1.20
CA LEU A 240 -1.93 24.26 0.82
C LEU A 240 -2.59 23.18 1.67
N SER A 241 -1.86 22.13 2.03
CA SER A 241 -2.38 21.08 2.89
C SER A 241 -2.70 21.59 4.29
N ASP A 242 -1.86 22.48 4.85
CA ASP A 242 -2.10 23.14 6.13
C ASP A 242 -3.36 24.05 6.09
N HIS A 243 -3.60 24.74 4.98
CA HIS A 243 -4.82 25.51 4.78
C HIS A 243 -6.05 24.59 4.74
N TRP A 244 -6.03 23.54 3.91
CA TRP A 244 -7.20 22.68 3.70
C TRP A 244 -7.53 21.77 4.89
N ILE A 245 -6.55 21.34 5.68
CA ILE A 245 -6.83 20.54 6.89
C ILE A 245 -7.56 21.36 7.95
N GLN A 246 -7.33 22.68 8.01
CA GLN A 246 -7.95 23.61 8.95
C GLN A 246 -9.22 24.27 8.42
N ALA A 247 -9.50 24.19 7.11
CA ALA A 247 -10.70 24.79 6.51
C ALA A 247 -11.97 24.25 7.17
N ASP A 248 -13.02 25.06 7.24
CA ASP A 248 -14.34 24.59 7.66
C ASP A 248 -14.90 23.55 6.66
N HIS A 249 -16.01 22.93 7.04
CA HIS A 249 -16.63 21.85 6.28
C HIS A 249 -17.07 22.31 4.88
N ASP A 250 -17.76 23.44 4.82
CA ASP A 250 -18.35 23.97 3.58
C ASP A 250 -17.27 24.47 2.61
N ALA A 251 -16.25 25.13 3.14
CA ALA A 251 -15.10 25.59 2.36
C ALA A 251 -14.33 24.42 1.78
N PHE A 252 -14.13 23.33 2.55
CA PHE A 252 -13.45 22.12 2.06
C PHE A 252 -14.25 21.42 0.97
N VAL A 253 -15.56 21.22 1.14
CA VAL A 253 -16.46 20.64 0.14
C VAL A 253 -16.45 21.49 -1.14
N ALA A 254 -16.55 22.82 -1.01
CA ALA A 254 -16.46 23.71 -2.17
C ALA A 254 -15.08 23.63 -2.86
N GLY A 255 -13.99 23.46 -2.08
CA GLY A 255 -12.64 23.23 -2.59
C GLY A 255 -12.53 21.95 -3.41
N LEU A 256 -13.05 20.83 -2.90
CA LEU A 256 -13.10 19.55 -3.60
C LEU A 256 -13.87 19.65 -4.93
N ASN A 257 -15.07 20.24 -4.90
CA ASN A 257 -15.89 20.39 -6.10
C ASN A 257 -15.22 21.28 -7.17
N ARG A 258 -14.51 22.34 -6.76
CA ARG A 258 -13.67 23.13 -7.67
C ARG A 258 -12.54 22.33 -8.28
N ALA A 259 -11.84 21.53 -7.45
CA ALA A 259 -10.74 20.68 -7.90
C ALA A 259 -11.20 19.62 -8.91
N LEU A 260 -12.40 19.08 -8.75
CA LEU A 260 -13.02 18.13 -9.69
C LEU A 260 -13.48 18.79 -10.99
N SER A 261 -13.64 20.13 -11.01
CA SER A 261 -14.02 20.91 -12.21
C SER A 261 -15.29 20.41 -12.90
N GLY A 262 -16.26 19.92 -12.13
CA GLY A 262 -17.52 19.36 -12.64
C GLY A 262 -17.40 18.01 -13.34
N ARG A 263 -16.24 17.35 -13.25
CA ARG A 263 -16.05 15.98 -13.68
C ARG A 263 -16.25 15.03 -12.49
N GLY A 264 -16.98 13.94 -12.71
CA GLY A 264 -17.37 13.01 -11.65
C GLY A 264 -18.56 13.51 -10.80
N PRO A 265 -18.84 12.82 -9.68
CA PRO A 265 -19.95 13.17 -8.81
C PRO A 265 -19.65 14.45 -8.00
N GLN A 266 -20.71 15.18 -7.63
CA GLN A 266 -20.61 16.31 -6.71
C GLN A 266 -20.43 15.80 -5.28
N VAL A 267 -19.46 16.37 -4.55
CA VAL A 267 -19.28 16.14 -3.12
C VAL A 267 -20.28 17.00 -2.34
N LEU A 268 -21.01 16.37 -1.41
CA LEU A 268 -22.02 17.02 -0.56
C LEU A 268 -21.56 17.18 0.88
N GLU A 269 -20.89 16.16 1.42
CA GLU A 269 -20.45 16.10 2.82
C GLU A 269 -19.04 15.49 2.89
N VAL A 270 -18.31 15.80 3.94
CA VAL A 270 -17.00 15.22 4.24
C VAL A 270 -16.94 14.77 5.70
N SER A 271 -16.28 13.64 5.97
CA SER A 271 -15.97 13.17 7.33
C SER A 271 -14.87 14.01 7.98
N GLU A 272 -14.48 13.68 9.20
CA GLU A 272 -13.21 14.16 9.76
C GLU A 272 -12.05 13.81 8.83
N ARG A 273 -11.12 14.75 8.68
CA ARG A 273 -9.96 14.67 7.78
C ARG A 273 -8.72 14.23 8.53
N GLN A 274 -7.85 13.48 7.88
CA GLN A 274 -6.50 13.18 8.35
C GLN A 274 -5.48 13.61 7.30
N MET A 275 -4.29 13.98 7.76
CA MET A 275 -3.18 14.40 6.90
C MET A 275 -1.94 13.57 7.17
N PHE A 276 -1.27 13.13 6.10
CA PHE A 276 -0.04 12.35 6.16
C PHE A 276 1.03 12.97 5.26
N PRO A 277 2.28 13.09 5.74
CA PRO A 277 3.39 13.55 4.91
C PRO A 277 3.73 12.50 3.85
N LEU A 278 3.99 12.97 2.62
CA LEU A 278 4.40 12.14 1.50
C LEU A 278 5.93 12.08 1.45
N ILE A 279 6.48 10.94 1.83
CA ILE A 279 7.92 10.68 1.87
C ILE A 279 8.19 9.48 0.98
N GLN A 280 9.13 9.62 0.07
CA GLN A 280 9.68 8.50 -0.69
C GLN A 280 10.94 8.01 0.02
N CYS A 281 11.01 6.73 0.27
CA CYS A 281 12.18 6.08 0.83
C CYS A 281 12.44 4.79 0.04
N HIS A 282 13.72 4.50 -0.22
CA HIS A 282 14.12 3.26 -0.87
C HIS A 282 15.42 2.75 -0.23
N ALA A 283 15.37 1.52 0.29
CA ALA A 283 16.54 0.84 0.81
C ALA A 283 17.53 0.52 -0.34
N VAL A 284 18.82 0.77 -0.10
CA VAL A 284 19.86 0.48 -1.10
C VAL A 284 19.95 -1.01 -1.36
N ASP A 285 19.84 -1.81 -0.31
CA ASP A 285 19.81 -3.26 -0.34
C ASP A 285 18.58 -3.76 0.40
N TYR A 286 18.00 -4.90 -0.01
CA TYR A 286 16.79 -5.45 0.61
C TYR A 286 17.11 -6.52 1.65
N TYR A 287 18.37 -6.90 1.78
CA TYR A 287 18.81 -7.82 2.86
C TYR A 287 20.23 -7.48 3.31
N HIS A 288 20.53 -7.89 4.57
CA HIS A 288 21.86 -7.83 5.16
C HIS A 288 22.03 -9.05 6.09
N GLY A 289 22.97 -9.95 5.76
CA GLY A 289 23.09 -11.21 6.48
C GLY A 289 21.77 -11.99 6.48
N ARG A 290 21.26 -12.27 7.67
CA ARG A 290 19.98 -12.97 7.88
C ARG A 290 18.79 -12.04 8.17
N PHE A 291 18.93 -10.77 7.85
CA PHE A 291 17.87 -9.76 7.94
C PHE A 291 17.40 -9.31 6.56
N VAL A 292 16.06 -9.32 6.32
CA VAL A 292 15.43 -8.99 5.02
C VAL A 292 14.34 -7.95 5.24
N LEU A 293 14.18 -7.01 4.29
CA LEU A 293 13.16 -5.97 4.30
C LEU A 293 12.02 -6.29 3.33
N VAL A 294 10.78 -5.97 3.72
CA VAL A 294 9.59 -6.06 2.86
C VAL A 294 8.69 -4.83 3.02
N GLY A 295 7.93 -4.49 1.98
CA GLY A 295 6.98 -3.39 1.98
C GLY A 295 7.62 -2.03 2.22
N ASP A 296 6.93 -1.15 2.95
CA ASP A 296 7.39 0.21 3.19
C ASP A 296 8.73 0.28 3.96
N ALA A 297 9.12 -0.78 4.66
CA ALA A 297 10.45 -0.87 5.28
C ALA A 297 11.57 -0.96 4.22
N ALA A 298 11.31 -1.56 3.07
CA ALA A 298 12.22 -1.60 1.93
C ALA A 298 12.02 -0.39 0.99
N HIS A 299 10.77 -0.03 0.72
CA HIS A 299 10.43 1.05 -0.23
C HIS A 299 9.09 1.70 0.13
N SER A 300 9.09 2.99 0.31
CA SER A 300 7.89 3.80 0.47
C SER A 300 7.74 4.68 -0.76
N ILE A 301 6.61 4.59 -1.45
CA ILE A 301 6.36 5.34 -2.68
C ILE A 301 5.22 6.34 -2.49
N HIS A 302 5.14 7.32 -3.39
CA HIS A 302 4.02 8.27 -3.44
C HIS A 302 2.71 7.48 -3.62
N PRO A 303 1.66 7.74 -2.80
CA PRO A 303 0.41 6.97 -2.81
C PRO A 303 -0.50 7.32 -4.02
N LEU A 304 0.06 7.50 -5.21
CA LEU A 304 -0.73 7.62 -6.43
C LEU A 304 -1.57 6.36 -6.59
N ALA A 305 -2.88 6.49 -6.51
CA ALA A 305 -3.86 5.42 -6.62
C ALA A 305 -3.76 4.29 -5.56
N GLY A 306 -3.22 4.57 -4.37
CA GLY A 306 -3.21 3.59 -3.25
C GLY A 306 -2.36 2.35 -3.48
N GLN A 307 -1.31 2.41 -4.31
CA GLN A 307 -0.55 1.23 -4.75
C GLN A 307 0.52 0.73 -3.75
N GLY A 308 0.86 1.47 -2.70
CA GLY A 308 1.93 1.08 -1.77
C GLY A 308 1.74 -0.32 -1.17
N ILE A 309 0.55 -0.62 -0.68
CA ILE A 309 0.23 -1.94 -0.10
C ILE A 309 0.33 -3.06 -1.15
N ASN A 310 -0.08 -2.85 -2.40
CA ASN A 310 0.02 -3.86 -3.45
C ASN A 310 1.46 -4.28 -3.72
N LEU A 311 2.39 -3.32 -3.76
CA LEU A 311 3.82 -3.62 -3.89
C LEU A 311 4.34 -4.40 -2.67
N GLY A 312 3.94 -4.01 -1.46
CA GLY A 312 4.30 -4.73 -0.24
C GLY A 312 3.73 -6.15 -0.18
N LEU A 313 2.50 -6.37 -0.65
CA LEU A 313 1.91 -7.71 -0.78
C LEU A 313 2.67 -8.55 -1.81
N SER A 314 3.09 -7.94 -2.92
CA SER A 314 3.94 -8.63 -3.91
C SER A 314 5.33 -8.97 -3.34
N ASP A 315 5.88 -8.14 -2.44
CA ASP A 315 7.12 -8.48 -1.72
C ASP A 315 6.91 -9.69 -0.82
N ALA A 316 5.83 -9.68 -0.01
CA ALA A 316 5.46 -10.78 0.88
C ALA A 316 5.29 -12.10 0.10
N GLN A 317 4.58 -12.05 -1.02
CA GLN A 317 4.36 -13.21 -1.89
C GLN A 317 5.67 -13.72 -2.50
N THR A 318 6.51 -12.81 -3.01
CA THR A 318 7.78 -13.18 -3.66
C THR A 318 8.76 -13.78 -2.65
N LEU A 319 8.95 -13.16 -1.49
CA LEU A 319 9.82 -13.66 -0.44
C LEU A 319 9.31 -15.01 0.10
N GLY A 320 7.99 -15.10 0.36
CA GLY A 320 7.35 -16.33 0.79
C GLY A 320 7.58 -17.48 -0.19
N ASN A 321 7.35 -17.24 -1.49
CA ASN A 321 7.56 -18.25 -2.54
C ASN A 321 9.02 -18.74 -2.59
N GLU A 322 10.00 -17.84 -2.50
CA GLU A 322 11.43 -18.19 -2.54
C GLU A 322 11.84 -19.03 -1.33
N ILE A 323 11.37 -18.67 -0.13
CA ILE A 323 11.67 -19.41 1.11
C ILE A 323 10.97 -20.77 1.11
N VAL A 324 9.67 -20.83 0.80
CA VAL A 324 8.90 -22.08 0.72
C VAL A 324 9.51 -23.03 -0.30
N TRP A 325 9.88 -22.51 -1.48
CA TRP A 325 10.53 -23.29 -2.52
C TRP A 325 11.87 -23.90 -2.08
N ALA A 326 12.71 -23.14 -1.37
CA ALA A 326 13.97 -23.61 -0.84
C ALA A 326 13.76 -24.65 0.29
N HIS A 327 12.88 -24.35 1.25
CA HIS A 327 12.55 -25.22 2.37
C HIS A 327 12.01 -26.59 1.91
N GLN A 328 11.08 -26.64 0.95
CA GLN A 328 10.50 -27.88 0.41
C GLN A 328 11.53 -28.78 -0.28
N ARG A 329 12.67 -28.22 -0.70
CA ARG A 329 13.77 -28.96 -1.35
C ARG A 329 14.90 -29.33 -0.37
N GLY A 330 14.73 -29.06 0.92
CA GLY A 330 15.78 -29.27 1.91
C GLY A 330 17.02 -28.37 1.69
N ALA A 331 16.86 -27.28 0.94
CA ALA A 331 17.92 -26.29 0.76
C ALA A 331 17.93 -25.26 1.90
N ASP A 332 19.06 -24.60 2.09
CA ASP A 332 19.16 -23.51 3.07
C ASP A 332 18.30 -22.33 2.65
N TRP A 333 17.13 -22.21 3.29
CA TRP A 333 16.13 -21.17 3.03
C TRP A 333 16.53 -19.78 3.57
N CYS A 334 17.55 -19.72 4.46
CA CYS A 334 18.18 -18.49 4.95
C CYS A 334 19.40 -18.06 4.15
N SER A 335 19.66 -18.71 3.01
CA SER A 335 20.87 -18.45 2.23
C SER A 335 20.82 -17.11 1.49
N PRO A 336 21.98 -16.45 1.30
CA PRO A 336 22.07 -15.24 0.47
C PRO A 336 21.53 -15.40 -0.96
N GLN A 337 21.51 -16.63 -1.49
CA GLN A 337 20.98 -16.94 -2.82
C GLN A 337 19.45 -16.75 -2.86
N VAL A 338 18.73 -17.15 -1.81
CA VAL A 338 17.28 -16.96 -1.67
C VAL A 338 16.97 -15.45 -1.62
N PHE A 339 17.67 -14.72 -0.76
CA PHE A 339 17.45 -13.28 -0.60
C PHE A 339 17.83 -12.47 -1.84
N SER A 340 18.90 -12.85 -2.53
CA SER A 340 19.30 -12.21 -3.79
C SER A 340 18.29 -12.44 -4.93
N ARG A 341 17.61 -13.61 -4.99
CA ARG A 341 16.53 -13.85 -5.96
C ARG A 341 15.33 -12.95 -5.66
N TYR A 342 14.91 -12.88 -4.38
CA TYR A 342 13.87 -11.96 -3.93
C TYR A 342 14.21 -10.51 -4.29
N GLU A 343 15.39 -10.02 -3.90
CA GLU A 343 15.81 -8.64 -4.19
C GLU A 343 15.79 -8.33 -5.68
N ARG A 344 16.35 -9.20 -6.54
CA ARG A 344 16.35 -8.98 -8.00
C ARG A 344 14.96 -8.86 -8.60
N GLN A 345 14.04 -9.72 -8.16
CA GLN A 345 12.67 -9.71 -8.65
C GLN A 345 11.94 -8.44 -8.23
N ARG A 346 12.09 -8.03 -6.97
CA ARG A 346 11.30 -6.93 -6.42
C ARG A 346 11.90 -5.55 -6.66
N LYS A 347 13.22 -5.42 -6.55
CA LYS A 347 13.90 -4.12 -6.65
C LYS A 347 13.74 -3.50 -8.04
N GLY A 348 13.79 -4.32 -9.10
CA GLY A 348 13.53 -3.87 -10.47
C GLY A 348 12.12 -3.32 -10.64
N ASP A 349 11.11 -4.06 -10.19
CA ASP A 349 9.69 -3.66 -10.28
C ASP A 349 9.43 -2.39 -9.45
N ASN A 350 9.96 -2.33 -8.22
CA ASN A 350 9.77 -1.21 -7.31
C ASN A 350 10.45 0.08 -7.84
N LEU A 351 11.67 -0.02 -8.37
CA LEU A 351 12.38 1.11 -9.00
C LEU A 351 11.64 1.59 -10.25
N GLY A 352 11.14 0.68 -11.08
CA GLY A 352 10.34 1.00 -12.25
C GLY A 352 9.07 1.78 -11.87
N MET A 353 8.35 1.32 -10.83
CA MET A 353 7.18 2.03 -10.31
C MET A 353 7.54 3.41 -9.78
N MET A 354 8.62 3.53 -8.99
CA MET A 354 9.10 4.81 -8.46
C MET A 354 9.45 5.80 -9.58
N ALA A 355 10.15 5.34 -10.63
CA ALA A 355 10.49 6.16 -11.79
C ALA A 355 9.24 6.63 -12.54
N THR A 356 8.24 5.76 -12.68
CA THR A 356 6.94 6.10 -13.28
C THR A 356 6.22 7.17 -12.46
N MET A 357 6.14 7.02 -11.15
CA MET A 357 5.51 8.00 -10.25
C MET A 357 6.23 9.35 -10.29
N GLN A 358 7.56 9.34 -10.34
CA GLN A 358 8.37 10.57 -10.47
C GLN A 358 8.13 11.25 -11.82
N ALA A 359 8.01 10.49 -12.90
CA ALA A 359 7.71 11.02 -14.23
C ALA A 359 6.31 11.66 -14.28
N PHE A 360 5.30 11.03 -13.65
CA PHE A 360 3.97 11.62 -13.49
C PHE A 360 4.03 12.94 -12.70
N LYS A 361 4.68 12.94 -11.53
CA LYS A 361 4.83 14.16 -10.74
C LYS A 361 5.48 15.28 -11.54
N TRP A 362 6.58 15.01 -12.22
CA TRP A 362 7.27 16.00 -13.05
C TRP A 362 6.42 16.49 -14.23
N GLY A 363 5.79 15.56 -14.93
CA GLY A 363 4.92 15.88 -16.08
C GLY A 363 3.71 16.73 -15.70
N PHE A 364 2.99 16.38 -14.63
CA PHE A 364 1.79 17.09 -14.20
C PHE A 364 2.07 18.35 -13.39
N GLY A 365 3.19 18.41 -12.66
CA GLY A 365 3.61 19.61 -11.93
C GLY A 365 4.29 20.68 -12.78
N SER A 366 4.60 20.39 -14.06
CA SER A 366 5.27 21.33 -14.95
C SER A 366 4.32 22.42 -15.47
N LYS A 367 4.71 23.69 -15.29
CA LYS A 367 4.02 24.86 -15.87
C LYS A 367 4.50 25.21 -17.29
N ASN A 368 5.38 24.40 -17.88
CA ASN A 368 5.89 24.63 -19.24
C ASN A 368 4.81 24.23 -20.26
N PRO A 369 4.35 25.15 -21.15
CA PRO A 369 3.32 24.86 -22.13
C PRO A 369 3.63 23.70 -23.08
N ALA A 370 4.91 23.48 -23.42
CA ALA A 370 5.32 22.37 -24.26
C ALA A 370 5.16 21.04 -23.54
N VAL A 371 5.48 20.96 -22.25
CA VAL A 371 5.27 19.75 -21.42
C VAL A 371 3.77 19.49 -21.27
N THR A 372 2.97 20.53 -21.02
CA THR A 372 1.49 20.41 -20.96
C THR A 372 0.91 19.87 -22.26
N LEU A 373 1.38 20.39 -23.41
CA LEU A 373 0.92 19.89 -24.71
C LEU A 373 1.32 18.42 -24.93
N MET A 374 2.56 18.06 -24.67
CA MET A 374 3.06 16.68 -24.79
C MET A 374 2.30 15.73 -23.87
N ARG A 375 2.01 16.13 -22.64
CA ARG A 375 1.24 15.38 -21.66
C ARG A 375 -0.20 15.12 -22.15
N ASN A 376 -0.88 16.16 -22.67
CA ASN A 376 -2.24 16.03 -23.20
C ASN A 376 -2.28 15.12 -24.43
N ILE A 377 -1.33 15.29 -25.38
CA ILE A 377 -1.21 14.40 -26.54
C ILE A 377 -0.93 12.96 -26.08
N GLY A 378 -0.05 12.77 -25.11
CA GLY A 378 0.29 11.45 -24.57
C GLY A 378 -0.92 10.75 -23.95
N LEU A 379 -1.67 11.43 -23.07
CA LEU A 379 -2.88 10.87 -22.45
C LEU A 379 -3.93 10.48 -23.49
N ASN A 380 -4.26 11.40 -24.40
CA ASN A 380 -5.25 11.16 -25.45
C ASN A 380 -4.80 10.06 -26.43
N SER A 381 -3.49 9.96 -26.72
CA SER A 381 -2.96 8.90 -27.58
C SER A 381 -3.04 7.53 -26.91
N VAL A 382 -2.79 7.43 -25.61
CA VAL A 382 -2.94 6.17 -24.87
C VAL A 382 -4.41 5.77 -24.85
N ASP A 383 -5.34 6.69 -24.62
CA ASP A 383 -6.78 6.39 -24.64
C ASP A 383 -7.26 5.92 -26.03
N ALA A 384 -6.71 6.51 -27.10
CA ALA A 384 -7.08 6.17 -28.49
C ALA A 384 -6.45 4.86 -29.00
N LEU A 385 -5.37 4.35 -28.37
CA LEU A 385 -4.63 3.18 -28.82
C LEU A 385 -4.91 1.96 -27.94
N PRO A 386 -5.76 0.99 -28.35
CA PRO A 386 -6.16 -0.14 -27.48
C PRO A 386 -5.00 -0.96 -26.92
N MET A 387 -3.92 -1.14 -27.68
CA MET A 387 -2.75 -1.89 -27.20
C MET A 387 -1.98 -1.12 -26.11
N ALA A 388 -1.77 0.17 -26.29
CA ALA A 388 -1.13 1.02 -25.30
C ALA A 388 -1.99 1.12 -24.03
N LYS A 389 -3.29 1.33 -24.19
CA LYS A 389 -4.27 1.36 -23.10
C LYS A 389 -4.23 0.06 -22.30
N ARG A 390 -4.32 -1.11 -22.95
CA ARG A 390 -4.22 -2.43 -22.28
C ARG A 390 -2.91 -2.58 -21.52
N TRP A 391 -1.80 -2.19 -22.10
CA TRP A 391 -0.51 -2.29 -21.41
C TRP A 391 -0.48 -1.44 -20.14
N PHE A 392 -0.95 -0.18 -20.19
CA PHE A 392 -1.01 0.69 -19.01
C PHE A 392 -1.96 0.13 -17.94
N VAL A 393 -3.13 -0.37 -18.33
CA VAL A 393 -4.10 -0.96 -17.39
C VAL A 393 -3.48 -2.22 -16.75
N GLN A 394 -2.85 -3.10 -17.53
CA GLN A 394 -2.18 -4.28 -16.99
C GLN A 394 -1.13 -3.92 -15.94
N GLN A 395 -0.33 -2.87 -16.18
CA GLN A 395 0.62 -2.39 -15.18
C GLN A 395 -0.09 -1.85 -13.92
N ALA A 396 -1.20 -1.13 -14.09
CA ALA A 396 -1.95 -0.54 -12.98
C ALA A 396 -2.69 -1.59 -12.13
N VAL A 397 -3.20 -2.67 -12.74
CA VAL A 397 -3.93 -3.73 -12.03
C VAL A 397 -3.06 -4.93 -11.64
N GLY A 398 -1.74 -4.88 -11.91
CA GLY A 398 -0.80 -5.96 -11.57
C GLY A 398 -0.99 -7.24 -12.40
N ALA A 399 -1.65 -7.18 -13.55
CA ALA A 399 -1.84 -8.33 -14.43
C ALA A 399 -0.57 -8.52 -15.28
N LYS A 400 0.28 -9.47 -14.87
CA LYS A 400 1.41 -9.96 -15.67
C LYS A 400 1.02 -11.21 -16.46
#